data_178fb721cc6e2ec18169f1542a9dd614
#
_entry.id   178fb721cc6e2ec18169f1542a9dd614
#
_cell.length_a   1.000
_cell.length_b   1.000
_cell.length_c   1.000
_cell.angle_alpha   90.00
_cell.angle_beta   90.00
_cell.angle_gamma   90.00
#
_symmetry.space_group_name_H-M   'P 1'
#
loop_
_entity.id
_entity.type
_entity.pdbx_description
1 polymer ?
#
loop_
_entity_poly.entity_id
_entity_poly.type
_entity_poly.pdbx_seq_one_letter_code
_entity_poly.pdbx_strand_id
1 'polypeptide(L)'
;MTEQEWKVRYNDFSGPLRSHAGKELPLNHKFTWNGDTWVALSAYLCGKGLVLDLGKCVEPDVMRPFVDKWKDYEDRDDLPQALENQILEENPVNVDLVPELSLNGKLLKWSGSSGTTYLPAAVMSGVSAGSVPVPAQDCPEDESEPEFCGDEEADAWVRHYSLDASKVWSFHRINFAWTTVRKPKISSMRLRLKEGPHQVYGEPFGPLKPGECVEIVNPKTQESYKLTVLKLEPIEMPKFPVTMRKMEYPRCCMQMNYRIEPEIAQGNLYLNDCAQGDQPVMKEDKVVASVS
;
A
#
# COMPACT_ATOMS: atom_id res chain seq x y z
N MET A 1 16.40 -27.12 0.44
CA MET A 1 15.82 -25.76 0.41
C MET A 1 16.89 -24.84 0.96
N THR A 2 17.48 -23.98 0.15
CA THR A 2 18.43 -22.96 0.62
C THR A 2 17.66 -21.94 1.45
N GLU A 3 18.08 -21.77 2.69
CA GLU A 3 17.54 -20.75 3.59
C GLU A 3 17.74 -19.37 2.93
N GLN A 4 16.66 -18.75 2.49
CA GLN A 4 16.75 -17.45 1.81
C GLN A 4 17.14 -16.40 2.85
N GLU A 5 18.28 -15.76 2.63
CA GLU A 5 18.84 -14.78 3.55
C GLU A 5 17.91 -13.55 3.65
N TRP A 6 17.47 -13.21 4.87
CA TRP A 6 16.64 -12.04 5.14
C TRP A 6 17.40 -10.74 4.88
N LYS A 7 17.04 -10.02 3.82
CA LYS A 7 17.70 -8.78 3.40
C LYS A 7 16.69 -7.66 3.27
N VAL A 8 16.79 -6.64 4.12
CA VAL A 8 15.94 -5.46 4.06
C VAL A 8 16.71 -4.32 3.43
N ARG A 9 16.13 -3.73 2.38
CA ARG A 9 16.67 -2.60 1.65
C ARG A 9 15.76 -1.38 1.81
N TYR A 10 16.37 -0.20 1.76
CA TYR A 10 15.61 1.02 1.67
C TYR A 10 14.95 1.10 0.30
N ASN A 11 13.64 1.12 0.28
CA ASN A 11 12.87 1.28 -0.95
C ASN A 11 12.52 2.76 -1.14
N ASP A 12 13.14 3.38 -2.14
CA ASP A 12 12.80 4.71 -2.63
C ASP A 12 11.95 4.47 -3.89
N PHE A 13 10.63 4.58 -3.77
CA PHE A 13 9.67 4.37 -4.87
C PHE A 13 10.00 5.19 -6.14
N SER A 14 11.01 6.07 -6.08
CA SER A 14 11.45 6.94 -7.16
C SER A 14 12.73 6.49 -7.87
N GLY A 15 13.33 5.34 -7.56
CA GLY A 15 14.63 4.97 -8.13
C GLY A 15 14.94 3.48 -8.21
N PRO A 16 15.93 3.08 -9.03
CA PRO A 16 16.31 1.67 -9.18
C PRO A 16 16.83 1.09 -7.86
N LEU A 17 16.43 -0.15 -7.56
CA LEU A 17 16.74 -0.95 -6.36
C LEU A 17 18.24 -1.30 -6.20
N ARG A 18 19.15 -0.32 -6.30
CA ARG A 18 20.60 -0.53 -6.11
C ARG A 18 21.07 -0.17 -4.70
N SER A 19 20.22 -0.30 -3.68
CA SER A 19 20.65 -0.07 -2.31
C SER A 19 21.18 -1.36 -1.68
N HIS A 20 22.30 -1.28 -0.97
CA HIS A 20 22.76 -2.40 -0.15
C HIS A 20 21.78 -2.66 0.99
N ALA A 21 21.67 -3.93 1.40
CA ALA A 21 20.89 -4.32 2.56
C ALA A 21 21.32 -3.52 3.81
N GLY A 22 20.35 -3.14 4.61
CA GLY A 22 20.56 -2.41 5.86
C GLY A 22 21.17 -3.31 6.93
N LYS A 23 21.96 -2.69 7.83
CA LYS A 23 22.35 -3.37 9.06
C LYS A 23 21.16 -3.40 10.00
N GLU A 24 20.74 -4.61 10.39
CA GLU A 24 19.68 -4.80 11.36
C GLU A 24 20.06 -4.32 12.76
N LEU A 25 19.10 -3.70 13.41
CA LEU A 25 19.10 -3.30 14.81
C LEU A 25 17.82 -3.86 15.45
N PRO A 26 17.87 -5.02 16.12
CA PRO A 26 16.71 -5.60 16.77
C PRO A 26 16.16 -4.69 17.86
N LEU A 27 14.85 -4.48 17.87
CA LEU A 27 14.16 -3.63 18.85
C LEU A 27 13.33 -4.47 19.83
N ASN A 28 12.53 -5.39 19.31
CA ASN A 28 11.66 -6.30 20.07
C ASN A 28 10.85 -5.59 21.17
N HIS A 29 10.36 -4.37 20.88
CA HIS A 29 9.67 -3.52 21.83
C HIS A 29 8.16 -3.59 21.64
N LYS A 30 7.47 -4.15 22.64
CA LYS A 30 6.00 -4.22 22.67
C LYS A 30 5.43 -2.91 23.20
N PHE A 31 4.34 -2.45 22.58
CA PHE A 31 3.59 -1.27 23.01
C PHE A 31 2.11 -1.40 22.64
N THR A 32 1.27 -0.54 23.17
CA THR A 32 -0.14 -0.46 22.83
C THR A 32 -0.41 0.84 22.07
N TRP A 33 -1.14 0.75 20.96
CA TRP A 33 -1.62 1.91 20.22
C TRP A 33 -3.04 1.63 19.72
N ASN A 34 -3.96 2.58 19.95
CA ASN A 34 -5.40 2.47 19.64
C ASN A 34 -6.07 1.20 20.20
N GLY A 35 -5.63 0.73 21.37
CA GLY A 35 -6.15 -0.50 21.98
C GLY A 35 -5.51 -1.79 21.49
N ASP A 36 -4.79 -1.76 20.37
CA ASP A 36 -4.12 -2.91 19.78
C ASP A 36 -2.71 -3.13 20.33
N THR A 37 -2.27 -4.39 20.28
CA THR A 37 -0.91 -4.77 20.65
C THR A 37 0.02 -4.67 19.44
N TRP A 38 1.08 -3.90 19.58
CA TRP A 38 2.09 -3.67 18.56
C TRP A 38 3.47 -4.10 19.04
N VAL A 39 4.31 -4.44 18.08
CA VAL A 39 5.73 -4.74 18.30
C VAL A 39 6.56 -3.94 17.31
N ALA A 40 7.49 -3.13 17.80
CA ALA A 40 8.57 -2.63 16.98
C ALA A 40 9.61 -3.76 16.87
N LEU A 41 9.69 -4.39 15.70
CA LEU A 41 10.45 -5.60 15.46
C LEU A 41 11.95 -5.29 15.30
N SER A 42 12.30 -4.56 14.25
CA SER A 42 13.67 -4.17 13.94
C SER A 42 13.74 -2.83 13.21
N ALA A 43 14.88 -2.17 13.30
CA ALA A 43 15.24 -1.04 12.45
C ALA A 43 16.46 -1.42 11.59
N TYR A 44 16.42 -1.09 10.30
CA TYR A 44 17.50 -1.37 9.35
C TYR A 44 18.18 -0.09 8.92
N LEU A 45 19.50 -0.02 9.17
CA LEU A 45 20.30 1.14 8.84
C LEU A 45 20.83 1.04 7.41
N CYS A 46 20.05 1.51 6.45
CA CYS A 46 20.38 1.48 5.03
C CYS A 46 21.26 2.67 4.61
N GLY A 47 21.78 2.66 3.38
CA GLY A 47 22.59 3.74 2.85
C GLY A 47 21.82 5.06 2.69
N LYS A 48 20.58 5.01 2.19
CA LYS A 48 19.75 6.17 1.89
C LYS A 48 18.76 6.55 3.00
N GLY A 49 18.50 5.63 3.94
CA GLY A 49 17.48 5.84 4.95
C GLY A 49 17.50 4.78 6.05
N LEU A 50 16.50 4.86 6.91
CA LEU A 50 16.16 3.86 7.91
C LEU A 50 14.87 3.17 7.48
N VAL A 51 14.85 1.84 7.58
CA VAL A 51 13.64 1.03 7.44
C VAL A 51 13.25 0.53 8.81
N LEU A 52 11.98 0.67 9.17
CA LEU A 52 11.44 0.22 10.45
C LEU A 52 10.37 -0.83 10.18
N ASP A 53 10.53 -1.99 10.79
CA ASP A 53 9.55 -3.06 10.73
C ASP A 53 8.71 -3.07 12.02
N LEU A 54 7.39 -3.01 11.84
CA LEU A 54 6.39 -3.10 12.89
C LEU A 54 5.48 -4.30 12.66
N GLY A 55 4.97 -4.89 13.73
CA GLY A 55 3.93 -5.92 13.68
C GLY A 55 2.77 -5.54 14.59
N LYS A 56 1.54 -5.59 14.07
CA LYS A 56 0.31 -5.56 14.83
C LYS A 56 -0.13 -7.00 15.09
N CYS A 57 -0.35 -7.35 16.35
CA CYS A 57 -0.83 -8.67 16.76
C CYS A 57 -2.34 -8.63 16.93
N VAL A 58 -3.05 -9.52 16.26
CA VAL A 58 -4.49 -9.67 16.37
C VAL A 58 -4.81 -11.10 16.81
N GLU A 59 -5.75 -11.26 17.73
CA GLU A 59 -6.20 -12.57 18.19
C GLU A 59 -7.00 -13.28 17.07
N PRO A 60 -6.80 -14.59 16.85
CA PRO A 60 -7.54 -15.35 15.84
C PRO A 60 -9.06 -15.24 15.98
N ASP A 61 -9.56 -15.16 17.21
CA ASP A 61 -11.00 -15.06 17.47
C ASP A 61 -11.59 -13.70 17.05
N VAL A 62 -10.76 -12.66 16.94
CA VAL A 62 -11.15 -11.35 16.39
C VAL A 62 -11.15 -11.37 14.86
N MET A 63 -10.21 -12.09 14.25
CA MET A 63 -10.08 -12.19 12.79
C MET A 63 -11.08 -13.15 12.15
N ARG A 64 -11.38 -14.28 12.81
CA ARG A 64 -12.25 -15.33 12.26
C ARG A 64 -13.63 -14.84 11.83
N PRO A 65 -14.39 -14.05 12.61
CA PRO A 65 -15.69 -13.54 12.17
C PRO A 65 -15.60 -12.68 10.89
N PHE A 66 -14.51 -11.93 10.73
CA PHE A 66 -14.25 -11.16 9.52
C PHE A 66 -14.03 -12.07 8.32
N VAL A 67 -13.12 -13.04 8.43
CA VAL A 67 -12.83 -14.01 7.36
C VAL A 67 -14.09 -14.80 7.00
N ASP A 68 -14.83 -15.32 7.97
CA ASP A 68 -16.06 -16.09 7.72
C ASP A 68 -17.15 -15.28 7.00
N LYS A 69 -17.23 -13.97 7.30
CA LYS A 69 -18.21 -13.07 6.67
C LYS A 69 -17.84 -12.72 5.23
N TRP A 70 -16.53 -12.51 4.95
CA TRP A 70 -16.08 -11.90 3.71
C TRP A 70 -15.39 -12.87 2.73
N LYS A 71 -15.19 -14.16 3.10
CA LYS A 71 -14.49 -15.17 2.27
C LYS A 71 -15.03 -15.33 0.84
N ASP A 72 -16.33 -15.12 0.63
CA ASP A 72 -16.96 -15.29 -0.68
C ASP A 72 -16.72 -14.05 -1.61
N TYR A 73 -16.07 -13.03 -1.08
CA TYR A 73 -15.80 -11.78 -1.78
C TYR A 73 -14.29 -11.55 -2.04
N GLU A 74 -13.41 -12.41 -1.53
CA GLU A 74 -11.95 -12.24 -1.55
C GLU A 74 -11.38 -12.13 -2.97
N ASP A 75 -11.92 -12.90 -3.93
CA ASP A 75 -11.44 -12.97 -5.31
C ASP A 75 -12.32 -12.16 -6.29
N ARG A 76 -13.13 -11.23 -5.80
CA ARG A 76 -14.05 -10.47 -6.65
C ARG A 76 -13.55 -9.08 -6.93
N ASP A 77 -13.28 -8.81 -8.23
CA ASP A 77 -12.85 -7.49 -8.72
C ASP A 77 -14.03 -6.54 -9.04
N ASP A 78 -15.28 -7.03 -8.93
CA ASP A 78 -16.49 -6.32 -9.35
C ASP A 78 -17.36 -5.88 -8.17
N LEU A 79 -16.76 -5.62 -7.01
CA LEU A 79 -17.51 -5.25 -5.82
C LEU A 79 -18.03 -3.80 -5.91
N PRO A 80 -19.27 -3.55 -5.47
CA PRO A 80 -19.74 -2.18 -5.26
C PRO A 80 -18.85 -1.44 -4.25
N GLN A 81 -18.53 -0.19 -4.52
CA GLN A 81 -17.62 0.62 -3.69
C GLN A 81 -18.04 0.69 -2.22
N ALA A 82 -19.37 0.75 -1.96
CA ALA A 82 -19.89 0.72 -0.60
C ALA A 82 -19.51 -0.57 0.15
N LEU A 83 -19.48 -1.70 -0.55
CA LEU A 83 -19.12 -2.99 0.02
C LEU A 83 -17.60 -3.08 0.27
N GLU A 84 -16.78 -2.58 -0.66
CA GLU A 84 -15.34 -2.48 -0.45
C GLU A 84 -15.00 -1.62 0.77
N ASN A 85 -15.64 -0.45 0.90
CA ASN A 85 -15.48 0.40 2.07
C ASN A 85 -15.85 -0.34 3.37
N GLN A 86 -16.93 -1.12 3.35
CA GLN A 86 -17.35 -1.89 4.51
C GLN A 86 -16.33 -2.99 4.86
N ILE A 87 -15.79 -3.70 3.87
CA ILE A 87 -14.73 -4.70 4.06
C ILE A 87 -13.49 -4.04 4.68
N LEU A 88 -13.06 -2.91 4.16
CA LEU A 88 -11.91 -2.16 4.69
C LEU A 88 -12.14 -1.67 6.12
N GLU A 89 -13.34 -1.17 6.44
CA GLU A 89 -13.68 -0.67 7.77
C GLU A 89 -13.78 -1.78 8.81
N GLU A 90 -14.32 -2.94 8.43
CA GLU A 90 -14.50 -4.08 9.33
C GLU A 90 -13.22 -4.93 9.49
N ASN A 91 -12.21 -4.74 8.62
CA ASN A 91 -11.00 -5.54 8.64
C ASN A 91 -10.12 -5.24 9.87
N PRO A 92 -9.96 -6.19 10.81
CA PRO A 92 -9.22 -5.97 12.06
C PRO A 92 -7.72 -5.69 11.87
N VAL A 93 -7.16 -6.05 10.71
CA VAL A 93 -5.74 -5.80 10.39
C VAL A 93 -5.51 -4.54 9.59
N ASN A 94 -6.59 -3.93 9.07
CA ASN A 94 -6.47 -2.66 8.35
C ASN A 94 -6.09 -1.53 9.32
N VAL A 95 -5.10 -0.75 8.95
CA VAL A 95 -4.59 0.35 9.78
C VAL A 95 -4.12 1.51 8.92
N ASP A 96 -4.80 2.64 9.06
CA ASP A 96 -4.34 3.90 8.54
C ASP A 96 -3.37 4.55 9.53
N LEU A 97 -2.08 4.38 9.34
CA LEU A 97 -1.07 4.95 10.23
C LEU A 97 -0.19 5.99 9.54
N VAL A 98 0.05 7.09 10.23
CA VAL A 98 1.04 8.10 9.85
C VAL A 98 2.20 8.04 10.85
N PRO A 99 3.34 7.47 10.45
CA PRO A 99 4.48 7.32 11.34
C PRO A 99 5.33 8.59 11.36
N GLU A 100 5.68 9.04 12.56
CA GLU A 100 6.68 10.09 12.79
C GLU A 100 7.88 9.48 13.52
N LEU A 101 9.05 9.51 12.90
CA LEU A 101 10.28 9.00 13.49
C LEU A 101 11.28 10.12 13.67
N SER A 102 11.75 10.30 14.90
CA SER A 102 12.86 11.20 15.19
C SER A 102 14.10 10.45 15.66
N LEU A 103 15.26 10.80 15.09
CA LEU A 103 16.57 10.32 15.51
C LEU A 103 17.37 11.48 16.10
N ASN A 104 17.90 11.27 17.32
CA ASN A 104 18.70 12.29 18.01
C ASN A 104 17.97 13.65 18.07
N GLY A 105 16.65 13.62 18.23
CA GLY A 105 15.80 14.82 18.26
C GLY A 105 15.46 15.44 16.91
N LYS A 106 15.94 14.87 15.77
CA LYS A 106 15.61 15.34 14.42
C LYS A 106 14.60 14.42 13.76
N LEU A 107 13.50 15.01 13.26
CA LEU A 107 12.47 14.29 12.51
C LEU A 107 13.03 13.81 11.16
N LEU A 108 12.79 12.55 10.84
CA LEU A 108 13.07 11.98 9.53
C LEU A 108 11.89 12.18 8.59
N LYS A 109 12.17 12.25 7.30
CA LYS A 109 11.12 12.31 6.28
C LYS A 109 10.62 10.89 6.01
N TRP A 110 9.32 10.66 6.24
CA TRP A 110 8.65 9.45 5.78
C TRP A 110 8.64 9.43 4.25
N SER A 111 9.00 8.29 3.64
CA SER A 111 9.11 8.13 2.18
C SER A 111 8.23 7.02 1.61
N GLY A 112 7.52 6.30 2.46
CA GLY A 112 6.56 5.27 2.08
C GLY A 112 6.55 4.09 3.04
N SER A 113 5.56 3.22 2.85
CA SER A 113 5.41 1.98 3.60
C SER A 113 4.87 0.88 2.70
N SER A 114 5.15 -0.35 3.06
CA SER A 114 4.53 -1.56 2.53
C SER A 114 4.09 -2.44 3.69
N GLY A 115 3.18 -3.36 3.44
CA GLY A 115 2.70 -4.27 4.47
C GLY A 115 2.25 -5.60 3.90
N THR A 116 2.21 -6.60 4.77
CA THR A 116 1.65 -7.93 4.49
C THR A 116 0.98 -8.47 5.73
N THR A 117 0.07 -9.43 5.56
CA THR A 117 -0.68 -10.03 6.67
C THR A 117 -0.43 -11.52 6.73
N TYR A 118 -0.11 -12.01 7.91
CA TYR A 118 -0.02 -13.44 8.20
C TYR A 118 -1.30 -13.92 8.85
N LEU A 119 -1.90 -14.94 8.24
CA LEU A 119 -3.08 -15.62 8.76
C LEU A 119 -2.72 -17.07 9.13
N PRO A 120 -2.85 -17.46 10.40
CA PRO A 120 -2.62 -18.86 10.80
C PRO A 120 -3.66 -19.81 10.21
N ALA A 121 -3.29 -21.05 9.94
CA ALA A 121 -4.17 -22.07 9.37
C ALA A 121 -5.49 -22.24 10.15
N ALA A 122 -5.47 -21.99 11.46
CA ALA A 122 -6.67 -22.03 12.30
C ALA A 122 -7.71 -20.95 11.96
N VAL A 123 -7.31 -19.83 11.35
CA VAL A 123 -8.22 -18.79 10.85
C VAL A 123 -8.69 -19.14 9.45
N MET A 124 -7.83 -19.75 8.64
CA MET A 124 -8.12 -20.14 7.25
C MET A 124 -8.98 -21.42 7.13
N SER A 125 -9.15 -22.21 8.20
CA SER A 125 -9.82 -23.52 8.19
C SER A 125 -11.34 -23.49 7.91
N GLY A 126 -11.88 -22.39 7.44
CA GLY A 126 -13.23 -22.26 6.88
C GLY A 126 -13.25 -21.76 5.42
N VAL A 127 -12.10 -21.36 4.92
CA VAL A 127 -11.94 -20.90 3.53
C VAL A 127 -11.69 -22.12 2.66
N SER A 128 -12.59 -22.39 1.72
CA SER A 128 -12.37 -23.43 0.72
C SER A 128 -11.08 -23.11 -0.03
N ALA A 129 -10.13 -24.03 -0.05
CA ALA A 129 -8.87 -23.88 -0.77
C ALA A 129 -9.16 -23.82 -2.30
N GLY A 130 -9.68 -22.68 -2.74
CA GLY A 130 -9.96 -22.34 -4.14
C GLY A 130 -8.81 -21.65 -4.85
N SER A 131 -7.79 -21.26 -4.13
CA SER A 131 -6.52 -20.81 -4.75
C SER A 131 -5.79 -22.04 -5.29
N VAL A 132 -6.16 -22.48 -6.48
CA VAL A 132 -5.30 -23.34 -7.30
C VAL A 132 -3.98 -22.59 -7.42
N PRO A 133 -2.84 -23.20 -7.04
CA PRO A 133 -1.55 -22.58 -7.33
C PRO A 133 -1.54 -22.32 -8.84
N VAL A 134 -1.51 -21.06 -9.24
CA VAL A 134 -1.27 -20.72 -10.64
C VAL A 134 0.07 -21.38 -10.96
N PRO A 135 0.13 -22.35 -11.92
CA PRO A 135 1.40 -22.94 -12.27
C PRO A 135 2.29 -21.79 -12.70
N ALA A 136 3.49 -21.71 -12.14
CA ALA A 136 4.49 -20.74 -12.52
C ALA A 136 4.61 -20.74 -14.04
N GLN A 137 3.96 -19.79 -14.70
CA GLN A 137 4.22 -19.51 -16.09
C GLN A 137 5.65 -18.99 -16.15
N ASP A 138 6.45 -19.59 -17.02
CA ASP A 138 7.84 -19.25 -17.30
C ASP A 138 8.05 -17.73 -17.34
N CYS A 139 8.37 -17.16 -16.18
CA CYS A 139 8.93 -15.83 -16.13
C CYS A 139 10.35 -15.95 -16.72
N PRO A 140 10.72 -15.13 -17.72
CA PRO A 140 12.07 -15.13 -18.22
C PRO A 140 13.03 -14.89 -17.07
N GLU A 141 14.12 -15.70 -17.01
CA GLU A 141 15.21 -15.59 -16.07
C GLU A 141 15.91 -14.22 -16.22
N ASP A 142 15.27 -13.16 -15.76
CA ASP A 142 15.94 -11.89 -15.50
C ASP A 142 16.36 -11.92 -14.02
N GLU A 143 17.63 -11.62 -13.74
CA GLU A 143 18.25 -11.63 -12.40
C GLU A 143 17.64 -10.59 -11.43
N SER A 144 16.36 -10.30 -11.55
CA SER A 144 15.55 -9.58 -10.56
C SER A 144 15.21 -10.55 -9.43
N GLU A 145 15.58 -10.19 -8.21
CA GLU A 145 15.27 -10.96 -7.00
C GLU A 145 13.79 -11.38 -7.01
N PRO A 146 13.45 -12.63 -6.64
CA PRO A 146 12.08 -13.11 -6.65
C PRO A 146 11.21 -12.19 -5.77
N GLU A 147 10.20 -11.58 -6.38
CA GLU A 147 9.11 -10.95 -5.65
C GLU A 147 8.38 -12.08 -4.92
N PHE A 148 8.36 -12.01 -3.59
CA PHE A 148 7.61 -12.95 -2.77
C PHE A 148 6.12 -12.82 -3.09
N CYS A 149 5.48 -13.92 -3.44
CA CYS A 149 4.03 -14.00 -3.51
C CYS A 149 3.47 -14.01 -2.07
N GLY A 150 2.51 -13.15 -1.79
CA GLY A 150 1.90 -12.80 -0.51
C GLY A 150 2.09 -13.72 0.72
N ASP A 151 1.69 -14.98 0.67
CA ASP A 151 1.75 -15.89 1.82
C ASP A 151 3.19 -16.25 2.22
N GLU A 152 4.10 -16.43 1.26
CA GLU A 152 5.50 -16.75 1.54
C GLU A 152 6.25 -15.58 2.20
N GLU A 153 5.90 -14.35 1.85
CA GLU A 153 6.47 -13.16 2.49
C GLU A 153 6.04 -13.08 3.95
N ALA A 154 4.75 -13.23 4.24
CA ALA A 154 4.22 -13.18 5.60
C ALA A 154 4.80 -14.28 6.50
N ASP A 155 4.93 -15.49 5.98
CA ASP A 155 5.60 -16.60 6.65
C ASP A 155 7.08 -16.31 6.96
N ALA A 156 7.78 -15.65 6.03
CA ALA A 156 9.16 -15.25 6.23
C ALA A 156 9.32 -14.25 7.38
N TRP A 157 8.38 -13.31 7.53
CA TRP A 157 8.35 -12.39 8.67
C TRP A 157 8.19 -13.13 10.00
N VAL A 158 7.20 -14.03 10.09
CA VAL A 158 6.96 -14.82 11.32
C VAL A 158 8.20 -15.63 11.71
N ARG A 159 8.82 -16.30 10.74
CA ARG A 159 10.05 -17.09 10.97
C ARG A 159 11.23 -16.21 11.40
N HIS A 160 11.49 -15.11 10.67
CA HIS A 160 12.64 -14.24 10.93
C HIS A 160 12.60 -13.62 12.33
N TYR A 161 11.42 -13.14 12.73
CA TYR A 161 11.24 -12.51 14.04
C TYR A 161 10.87 -13.48 15.16
N SER A 162 10.80 -14.78 14.87
CA SER A 162 10.41 -15.82 15.83
C SER A 162 9.09 -15.49 16.55
N LEU A 163 8.09 -15.04 15.79
CA LEU A 163 6.80 -14.64 16.32
C LEU A 163 5.89 -15.85 16.56
N ASP A 164 4.86 -15.66 17.37
CA ASP A 164 3.86 -16.69 17.63
C ASP A 164 2.99 -16.93 16.37
N ALA A 165 3.23 -18.04 15.70
CA ALA A 165 2.53 -18.47 14.50
C ALA A 165 1.05 -18.86 14.76
N SER A 166 0.59 -18.89 16.01
CA SER A 166 -0.83 -19.08 16.32
C SER A 166 -1.65 -17.79 16.26
N LYS A 167 -0.99 -16.63 16.15
CA LYS A 167 -1.60 -15.30 16.10
C LYS A 167 -1.68 -14.79 14.66
N VAL A 168 -2.60 -13.87 14.43
CA VAL A 168 -2.63 -13.06 13.21
C VAL A 168 -1.67 -11.90 13.35
N TRP A 169 -0.90 -11.63 12.31
CA TRP A 169 0.05 -10.53 12.29
C TRP A 169 -0.17 -9.65 11.07
N SER A 170 -0.33 -8.35 11.29
CA SER A 170 -0.24 -7.35 10.23
C SER A 170 1.12 -6.67 10.31
N PHE A 171 1.94 -6.85 9.28
CA PHE A 171 3.29 -6.32 9.21
C PHE A 171 3.32 -5.01 8.42
N HIS A 172 4.13 -4.08 8.89
CA HIS A 172 4.32 -2.77 8.27
C HIS A 172 5.82 -2.48 8.17
N ARG A 173 6.33 -2.35 6.95
CA ARG A 173 7.69 -1.91 6.65
C ARG A 173 7.68 -0.45 6.25
N ILE A 174 8.28 0.40 7.05
CA ILE A 174 8.19 1.85 6.93
C ILE A 174 9.56 2.42 6.58
N ASN A 175 9.63 3.21 5.51
CA ASN A 175 10.85 3.81 5.01
C ASN A 175 10.96 5.29 5.43
N PHE A 176 12.10 5.67 6.00
CA PHE A 176 12.42 7.05 6.39
C PHE A 176 13.72 7.48 5.74
N ALA A 177 13.71 8.58 4.98
CA ALA A 177 14.90 9.12 4.35
C ALA A 177 15.83 9.81 5.37
N TRP A 178 17.14 9.69 5.17
CA TRP A 178 18.09 10.49 5.94
C TRP A 178 17.93 11.98 5.60
N THR A 179 17.97 12.80 6.63
CA THR A 179 18.03 14.27 6.46
C THR A 179 19.46 14.78 6.28
N THR A 180 20.43 13.88 6.31
CA THR A 180 21.86 14.18 6.22
C THR A 180 22.52 13.34 5.13
N VAL A 181 23.59 13.88 4.49
CA VAL A 181 24.35 13.16 3.45
C VAL A 181 25.05 11.92 4.02
N ARG A 182 25.44 11.95 5.29
CA ARG A 182 26.08 10.82 5.96
C ARG A 182 25.12 10.15 6.94
N LYS A 183 25.20 8.83 7.00
CA LYS A 183 24.48 8.01 7.97
C LYS A 183 24.78 8.50 9.40
N PRO A 184 23.74 8.90 10.18
CA PRO A 184 23.94 9.40 11.53
C PRO A 184 24.31 8.27 12.50
N LYS A 185 25.09 8.58 13.52
CA LYS A 185 25.17 7.72 14.71
C LYS A 185 23.87 7.86 15.49
N ILE A 186 23.23 6.75 15.84
CA ILE A 186 21.98 6.74 16.60
C ILE A 186 22.31 6.71 18.07
N SER A 187 21.89 7.75 18.79
CA SER A 187 21.92 7.82 20.26
C SER A 187 20.51 7.74 20.87
N SER A 188 19.50 8.19 20.13
CA SER A 188 18.11 8.08 20.54
C SER A 188 17.20 7.92 19.32
N MET A 189 16.15 7.13 19.47
CA MET A 189 15.10 6.94 18.48
C MET A 189 13.75 7.07 19.17
N ARG A 190 12.84 7.87 18.60
CA ARG A 190 11.48 8.03 19.08
C ARG A 190 10.52 7.86 17.93
N LEU A 191 9.67 6.86 18.03
CA LEU A 191 8.55 6.63 17.13
C LEU A 191 7.28 7.22 17.76
N ARG A 192 6.48 7.90 16.95
CA ARG A 192 5.10 8.28 17.25
C ARG A 192 4.24 7.78 16.11
N LEU A 193 3.20 7.03 16.42
CA LEU A 193 2.16 6.66 15.47
C LEU A 193 0.98 7.62 15.65
N LYS A 194 0.46 8.10 14.55
CA LYS A 194 -0.78 8.88 14.48
C LYS A 194 -1.76 8.14 13.59
N GLU A 195 -3.03 8.30 13.86
CA GLU A 195 -4.04 7.88 12.90
C GLU A 195 -3.88 8.66 11.61
N GLY A 196 -3.86 7.94 10.50
CA GLY A 196 -3.97 8.52 9.17
C GLY A 196 -5.37 9.06 8.93
N PRO A 197 -5.54 9.90 7.91
CA PRO A 197 -6.86 10.27 7.46
C PRO A 197 -7.58 9.01 6.97
N HIS A 198 -8.73 8.72 7.56
CA HIS A 198 -9.57 7.63 7.10
C HIS A 198 -10.06 7.94 5.69
N GLN A 199 -9.65 7.14 4.71
CA GLN A 199 -10.07 7.27 3.33
C GLN A 199 -11.32 6.42 3.10
N VAL A 200 -12.34 7.04 2.54
CA VAL A 200 -13.56 6.37 2.11
C VAL A 200 -13.73 6.64 0.63
N TYR A 201 -13.90 5.59 -0.13
CA TYR A 201 -14.09 5.70 -1.58
C TYR A 201 -15.55 6.05 -1.88
N GLY A 202 -15.72 7.09 -2.70
CA GLY A 202 -17.02 7.45 -3.24
C GLY A 202 -17.38 6.60 -4.46
N GLU A 203 -18.64 6.68 -4.89
CA GLU A 203 -19.09 5.98 -6.09
C GLU A 203 -18.35 6.51 -7.33
N PRO A 204 -17.89 5.62 -8.22
CA PRO A 204 -17.27 6.03 -9.47
C PRO A 204 -18.30 6.70 -10.39
N PHE A 205 -17.85 7.67 -11.15
CA PHE A 205 -18.68 8.30 -12.17
C PHE A 205 -18.01 8.22 -13.54
N GLY A 206 -18.85 8.13 -14.59
CA GLY A 206 -18.38 8.01 -15.97
C GLY A 206 -17.76 9.28 -16.53
N PRO A 207 -17.24 9.22 -17.78
CA PRO A 207 -16.60 10.35 -18.42
C PRO A 207 -17.58 11.51 -18.58
N LEU A 208 -17.20 12.69 -18.12
CA LEU A 208 -17.96 13.91 -18.21
C LEU A 208 -17.44 14.82 -19.32
N LYS A 209 -18.31 15.59 -19.98
CA LYS A 209 -17.95 16.60 -20.97
C LYS A 209 -17.87 17.99 -20.31
N PRO A 210 -17.17 18.96 -20.95
CA PRO A 210 -17.21 20.34 -20.51
C PRO A 210 -18.65 20.87 -20.40
N GLY A 211 -18.97 21.46 -19.24
CA GLY A 211 -20.29 21.95 -18.90
C GLY A 211 -21.20 20.93 -18.19
N GLU A 212 -20.86 19.65 -18.20
CA GLU A 212 -21.59 18.65 -17.43
C GLU A 212 -21.20 18.70 -15.95
N CYS A 213 -22.08 18.19 -15.11
CA CYS A 213 -21.86 18.15 -13.68
C CYS A 213 -22.32 16.81 -13.10
N VAL A 214 -21.65 16.40 -12.02
CA VAL A 214 -22.03 15.24 -11.22
C VAL A 214 -22.14 15.65 -9.76
N GLU A 215 -23.06 15.02 -9.06
CA GLU A 215 -23.20 15.14 -7.61
C GLU A 215 -22.33 14.06 -6.95
N ILE A 216 -21.47 14.49 -6.05
CA ILE A 216 -20.58 13.62 -5.26
C ILE A 216 -21.07 13.70 -3.83
N VAL A 217 -21.43 12.57 -3.25
CA VAL A 217 -21.84 12.48 -1.85
C VAL A 217 -20.69 11.94 -1.03
N ASN A 218 -20.32 12.64 0.05
CA ASN A 218 -19.37 12.10 1.02
C ASN A 218 -20.05 10.95 1.79
N PRO A 219 -19.59 9.71 1.66
CA PRO A 219 -20.28 8.58 2.24
C PRO A 219 -20.31 8.60 3.78
N LYS A 220 -19.38 9.31 4.42
CA LYS A 220 -19.29 9.41 5.88
C LYS A 220 -20.14 10.56 6.45
N THR A 221 -20.06 11.75 5.86
CA THR A 221 -20.78 12.93 6.35
C THR A 221 -22.14 13.13 5.68
N GLN A 222 -22.39 12.43 4.57
CA GLN A 222 -23.59 12.58 3.71
C GLN A 222 -23.73 14.00 3.12
N GLU A 223 -22.64 14.77 3.12
CA GLU A 223 -22.60 16.07 2.46
C GLU A 223 -22.50 15.90 0.95
N SER A 224 -23.31 16.65 0.22
CA SER A 224 -23.30 16.65 -1.24
C SER A 224 -22.44 17.77 -1.79
N TYR A 225 -21.66 17.44 -2.79
CA TYR A 225 -20.81 18.36 -3.54
C TYR A 225 -21.16 18.26 -5.02
N LYS A 226 -21.25 19.41 -5.69
CA LYS A 226 -21.44 19.47 -7.13
C LYS A 226 -20.12 19.70 -7.83
N LEU A 227 -19.64 18.72 -8.58
CA LEU A 227 -18.50 18.84 -9.47
C LEU A 227 -19.00 19.27 -10.86
N THR A 228 -18.44 20.35 -11.41
CA THR A 228 -18.73 20.83 -12.76
C THR A 228 -17.44 20.80 -13.58
N VAL A 229 -17.41 20.11 -14.70
CA VAL A 229 -16.28 20.09 -15.62
C VAL A 229 -16.22 21.40 -16.40
N LEU A 230 -15.11 22.12 -16.27
CA LEU A 230 -14.90 23.38 -16.96
C LEU A 230 -14.22 23.16 -18.32
N LYS A 231 -13.22 22.26 -18.39
CA LYS A 231 -12.43 22.00 -19.57
C LYS A 231 -11.85 20.60 -19.54
N LEU A 232 -11.76 19.99 -20.70
CA LEU A 232 -10.98 18.79 -20.96
C LEU A 232 -9.97 19.09 -22.05
N GLU A 233 -8.71 18.78 -21.82
CA GLU A 233 -7.66 19.00 -22.80
C GLU A 233 -6.64 17.87 -22.78
N PRO A 234 -6.18 17.42 -23.95
CA PRO A 234 -5.09 16.46 -24.01
C PRO A 234 -3.79 17.16 -23.58
N ILE A 235 -3.03 16.49 -22.74
CA ILE A 235 -1.66 16.93 -22.38
C ILE A 235 -0.66 15.84 -22.72
N GLU A 236 0.51 16.23 -23.17
CA GLU A 236 1.62 15.31 -23.35
C GLU A 236 2.27 15.00 -22.02
N MET A 237 2.38 13.71 -21.72
CA MET A 237 3.08 13.23 -20.53
C MET A 237 4.60 13.51 -20.66
N PRO A 238 5.26 14.00 -19.60
CA PRO A 238 6.69 14.18 -19.62
C PRO A 238 7.40 12.85 -19.86
N LYS A 239 8.51 12.88 -20.60
CA LYS A 239 9.32 11.67 -20.84
C LYS A 239 9.83 11.13 -19.50
N PHE A 240 9.40 9.95 -19.14
CA PHE A 240 9.87 9.28 -17.93
C PHE A 240 11.37 8.92 -18.02
N PRO A 241 12.07 8.87 -16.87
CA PRO A 241 13.47 8.49 -16.83
C PRO A 241 13.73 7.13 -17.46
N VAL A 242 14.93 6.93 -17.97
CA VAL A 242 15.40 5.72 -18.68
C VAL A 242 15.15 4.41 -17.91
N THR A 243 15.02 4.47 -16.59
CA THR A 243 14.77 3.32 -15.70
C THR A 243 13.39 2.69 -15.85
N MET A 244 12.43 3.41 -16.47
CA MET A 244 11.07 2.89 -16.73
C MET A 244 10.86 2.49 -18.20
N ARG A 245 11.93 2.26 -18.96
CA ARG A 245 11.87 1.94 -20.40
C ARG A 245 11.19 0.61 -20.75
N LYS A 246 11.01 -0.27 -19.79
CA LYS A 246 10.27 -1.54 -20.00
C LYS A 246 8.76 -1.36 -19.99
N MET A 247 8.23 -0.23 -19.50
CA MET A 247 6.80 0.08 -19.49
C MET A 247 6.49 1.14 -20.54
N GLU A 248 5.52 0.88 -21.40
CA GLU A 248 4.97 1.90 -22.28
C GLU A 248 3.83 2.60 -21.55
N TYR A 249 4.05 3.88 -21.25
CA TYR A 249 3.02 4.76 -20.72
C TYR A 249 2.30 5.46 -21.85
N PRO A 250 1.02 5.79 -21.69
CA PRO A 250 0.33 6.64 -22.64
C PRO A 250 1.08 7.97 -22.79
N ARG A 251 1.36 8.37 -24.04
CA ARG A 251 2.07 9.63 -24.32
C ARG A 251 1.22 10.87 -24.06
N CYS A 252 -0.09 10.68 -24.10
CA CYS A 252 -1.07 11.72 -23.85
C CYS A 252 -2.03 11.25 -22.78
N CYS A 253 -2.43 12.15 -21.89
CA CYS A 253 -3.55 11.95 -20.99
C CYS A 253 -4.53 13.12 -21.13
N MET A 254 -5.76 12.92 -20.65
CA MET A 254 -6.75 13.99 -20.60
C MET A 254 -6.66 14.70 -19.26
N GLN A 255 -6.38 16.00 -19.29
CA GLN A 255 -6.44 16.83 -18.09
C GLN A 255 -7.85 17.40 -17.96
N MET A 256 -8.47 17.14 -16.81
CA MET A 256 -9.77 17.69 -16.45
C MET A 256 -9.59 18.89 -15.51
N ASN A 257 -10.08 20.07 -15.94
CA ASN A 257 -10.25 21.22 -15.07
C ASN A 257 -11.71 21.26 -14.60
N TYR A 258 -11.92 21.33 -13.29
CA TYR A 258 -13.25 21.26 -12.70
C TYR A 258 -13.40 22.29 -11.58
N ARG A 259 -14.67 22.52 -11.19
CA ARG A 259 -15.05 23.31 -10.02
C ARG A 259 -15.92 22.46 -9.12
N ILE A 260 -15.70 22.54 -7.81
CA ILE A 260 -16.52 21.87 -6.80
C ILE A 260 -17.21 22.91 -5.94
N GLU A 261 -18.49 22.70 -5.70
CA GLU A 261 -19.35 23.56 -4.87
C GLU A 261 -20.16 22.68 -3.90
N PRO A 262 -20.21 23.01 -2.60
CA PRO A 262 -19.46 24.07 -1.92
C PRO A 262 -17.96 23.81 -1.91
N GLU A 263 -17.16 24.84 -1.61
CA GLU A 263 -15.71 24.74 -1.51
C GLU A 263 -15.32 23.73 -0.41
N ILE A 264 -14.42 22.82 -0.76
CA ILE A 264 -13.96 21.75 0.13
C ILE A 264 -12.64 22.16 0.75
N ALA A 265 -12.48 21.92 2.04
CA ALA A 265 -11.18 22.09 2.70
C ALA A 265 -10.11 21.20 2.03
N GLN A 266 -8.95 21.78 1.78
CA GLN A 266 -7.86 21.10 1.09
C GLN A 266 -7.51 19.77 1.79
N GLY A 267 -7.48 18.70 1.04
CA GLY A 267 -7.15 17.35 1.52
C GLY A 267 -8.36 16.50 1.94
N ASN A 268 -9.58 17.02 1.84
CA ASN A 268 -10.77 16.26 2.24
C ASN A 268 -11.45 15.52 1.06
N LEU A 269 -11.07 15.81 -0.17
CA LEU A 269 -11.55 15.10 -1.35
C LEU A 269 -10.41 14.95 -2.35
N TYR A 270 -10.27 13.74 -2.89
CA TYR A 270 -9.38 13.42 -3.99
C TYR A 270 -10.19 12.79 -5.11
N LEU A 271 -9.93 13.21 -6.34
CA LEU A 271 -10.45 12.55 -7.53
C LEU A 271 -9.33 11.66 -8.07
N ASN A 272 -9.59 10.37 -8.11
CA ASN A 272 -8.68 9.38 -8.68
C ASN A 272 -9.22 8.94 -10.03
N ASP A 273 -8.32 8.73 -10.98
CA ASP A 273 -8.63 8.00 -12.20
C ASP A 273 -8.84 6.52 -11.83
N CYS A 274 -10.06 6.04 -12.03
CA CYS A 274 -10.44 4.66 -11.78
C CYS A 274 -10.52 3.84 -13.08
N ALA A 275 -9.98 4.34 -14.19
CA ALA A 275 -9.92 3.61 -15.44
C ALA A 275 -8.97 2.42 -15.31
N GLN A 276 -9.50 1.27 -14.89
CA GLN A 276 -8.78 -0.02 -14.85
C GLN A 276 -8.34 -0.50 -16.24
N GLY A 277 -8.75 0.21 -17.32
CA GLY A 277 -8.43 -0.13 -18.69
C GLY A 277 -7.06 0.31 -19.20
N ASP A 278 -6.37 1.20 -18.51
CA ASP A 278 -5.04 1.67 -18.91
C ASP A 278 -3.92 0.76 -18.39
N GLN A 279 -4.06 -0.54 -18.62
CA GLN A 279 -2.94 -1.45 -18.40
C GLN A 279 -1.83 -1.14 -19.40
N PRO A 280 -0.56 -1.05 -18.97
CA PRO A 280 0.55 -0.85 -19.89
C PRO A 280 0.60 -2.00 -20.89
N VAL A 281 0.39 -1.69 -22.18
CA VAL A 281 0.45 -2.69 -23.25
C VAL A 281 1.92 -3.02 -23.48
N MET A 282 2.27 -4.30 -23.34
CA MET A 282 3.58 -4.81 -23.74
C MET A 282 3.75 -4.67 -25.24
N LYS A 283 4.97 -4.36 -25.70
CA LYS A 283 5.32 -3.92 -27.07
C LYS A 283 4.88 -4.80 -28.24
N GLU A 284 4.39 -6.00 -28.02
CA GLU A 284 4.07 -6.95 -29.09
C GLU A 284 2.62 -6.91 -29.57
N ASP A 285 1.70 -6.31 -28.82
CA ASP A 285 0.30 -6.19 -29.19
C ASP A 285 -0.06 -4.74 -29.51
N LYS A 286 -0.29 -4.47 -30.81
CA LYS A 286 -0.85 -3.20 -31.28
C LYS A 286 -2.31 -3.07 -30.85
N VAL A 287 -2.56 -2.75 -29.60
CA VAL A 287 -3.88 -2.33 -29.14
C VAL A 287 -3.82 -0.84 -28.81
N VAL A 288 -4.63 -0.08 -29.51
CA VAL A 288 -4.86 1.33 -29.19
C VAL A 288 -5.71 1.36 -27.94
N ALA A 289 -5.18 1.90 -26.83
CA ALA A 289 -5.97 2.13 -25.64
C ALA A 289 -7.16 3.03 -26.00
N SER A 290 -8.35 2.52 -25.84
CA SER A 290 -9.57 3.34 -25.94
C SER A 290 -9.82 3.97 -24.58
N VAL A 291 -9.75 5.28 -24.52
CA VAL A 291 -10.25 6.06 -23.36
C VAL A 291 -11.78 5.92 -23.41
N SER A 292 -12.35 5.22 -22.46
CA SER A 292 -13.81 5.18 -22.25
C SER A 292 -14.21 6.20 -21.20
#